data_d6cdb9a662e5748b9f2d3453bf7a5909
#
_entry.id   d6cdb9a662e5748b9f2d3453bf7a5909
#
_cell.length_a   1.000
_cell.length_b   1.000
_cell.length_c   1.000
_cell.angle_alpha   90.00
_cell.angle_beta   90.00
_cell.angle_gamma   90.00
#
_symmetry.space_group_name_H-M   'P 1'
#
loop_
_entity.id
_entity.type
_entity.pdbx_description
1 polymer ?
#
loop_
_entity_poly.entity_id
_entity_poly.type
_entity_poly.pdbx_seq_one_letter_code
_entity_poly.pdbx_strand_id
1 'polypeptide(L)'
;NCDLGEKSKHHSNKHDPDLLEIVNSANVACGYHAGDEDTMNQVVEISKKNGVSIGAHPSFKDPENFGRERMNISESEIQKLIVDQYEILQKIALKHGEEVSHVKPHGALNNMACEDIELATILAKTIKQINKDLIYLVPTGSKMESAAKKLDMKFACEIFADRNYEDDGNLVSRKKSHALIINPEQAKKHVLKMVLTKSLNCHS
;
A
#
# COMPACT_ATOMS: atom_id res chain seq x y z
N ASN A 1 1.87 3.81 -9.06
CA ASN A 1 0.89 3.93 -7.96
C ASN A 1 1.34 4.95 -6.93
N CYS A 2 0.42 5.45 -6.10
CA CYS A 2 0.69 6.38 -5.02
C CYS A 2 -0.30 6.13 -3.87
N ASP A 3 0.17 6.35 -2.61
CA ASP A 3 -0.67 6.31 -1.43
C ASP A 3 -1.37 7.67 -1.28
N LEU A 4 -2.70 7.68 -1.19
CA LEU A 4 -3.54 8.86 -1.28
C LEU A 4 -4.67 8.82 -0.24
N GLY A 5 -5.31 9.96 -0.01
CA GLY A 5 -6.35 10.07 1.00
C GLY A 5 -5.81 10.01 2.43
N GLU A 6 -4.52 10.19 2.63
CA GLU A 6 -3.84 10.07 3.92
C GLU A 6 -3.92 11.33 4.78
N LYS A 7 -5.04 12.08 4.70
CA LYS A 7 -5.28 13.25 5.53
C LYS A 7 -5.25 12.88 7.01
N SER A 8 -4.35 13.50 7.75
CA SER A 8 -4.17 13.30 9.19
C SER A 8 -3.57 14.54 9.86
N LYS A 9 -3.39 14.51 11.17
CA LYS A 9 -2.68 15.58 11.90
C LYS A 9 -1.20 15.72 11.50
N HIS A 10 -0.63 14.67 10.87
CA HIS A 10 0.77 14.61 10.49
C HIS A 10 0.99 14.73 8.98
N HIS A 11 -0.06 14.59 8.17
CA HIS A 11 0.04 14.53 6.74
C HIS A 11 -1.09 15.32 6.07
N SER A 12 -0.75 16.07 5.01
CA SER A 12 -1.71 16.82 4.21
C SER A 12 -1.96 16.10 2.90
N ASN A 13 -3.22 16.01 2.51
CA ASN A 13 -3.65 15.46 1.22
C ASN A 13 -3.80 16.52 0.11
N LYS A 14 -3.25 17.70 0.28
CA LYS A 14 -3.42 18.84 -0.66
C LYS A 14 -2.88 18.57 -2.07
N HIS A 15 -1.95 17.64 -2.22
CA HIS A 15 -1.34 17.26 -3.50
C HIS A 15 -1.99 16.04 -4.15
N ASP A 16 -2.98 15.42 -3.50
CA ASP A 16 -3.65 14.23 -4.04
C ASP A 16 -4.24 14.49 -5.43
N PRO A 17 -4.90 15.65 -5.72
CA PRO A 17 -5.39 15.93 -7.07
C PRO A 17 -4.29 15.95 -8.13
N ASP A 18 -3.14 16.57 -7.83
CA ASP A 18 -2.01 16.66 -8.77
C ASP A 18 -1.39 15.29 -9.03
N LEU A 19 -1.29 14.46 -7.98
CA LEU A 19 -0.78 13.09 -8.08
C LEU A 19 -1.70 12.19 -8.90
N LEU A 20 -3.02 12.36 -8.76
CA LEU A 20 -4.03 11.63 -9.52
C LEU A 20 -4.04 11.98 -11.02
N GLU A 21 -3.41 13.07 -11.46
CA GLU A 21 -3.18 13.37 -12.87
C GLU A 21 -2.00 12.57 -13.47
N ILE A 22 -1.13 12.00 -12.60
CA ILE A 22 0.13 11.39 -13.03
C ILE A 22 0.10 9.86 -12.88
N VAL A 23 -0.54 9.35 -11.80
CA VAL A 23 -0.52 7.90 -11.50
C VAL A 23 -1.61 7.14 -12.25
N ASN A 24 -1.42 5.83 -12.37
CA ASN A 24 -2.43 4.93 -12.94
C ASN A 24 -3.24 4.19 -11.87
N SER A 25 -2.75 4.17 -10.63
CA SER A 25 -3.38 3.47 -9.51
C SER A 25 -3.24 4.27 -8.22
N ALA A 26 -4.32 4.37 -7.47
CA ALA A 26 -4.41 5.04 -6.17
C ALA A 26 -4.58 4.01 -5.06
N ASN A 27 -3.71 4.01 -4.05
CA ASN A 27 -3.91 3.23 -2.83
C ASN A 27 -4.58 4.14 -1.81
N VAL A 28 -5.88 3.96 -1.58
CA VAL A 28 -6.70 4.91 -0.80
C VAL A 28 -6.73 4.50 0.66
N ALA A 29 -6.31 5.40 1.54
CA ALA A 29 -6.40 5.23 2.99
C ALA A 29 -7.86 5.03 3.42
N CYS A 30 -8.10 4.03 4.29
CA CYS A 30 -9.43 3.54 4.64
C CYS A 30 -9.87 3.95 6.06
N GLY A 31 -9.36 5.08 6.58
CA GLY A 31 -9.80 5.67 7.83
C GLY A 31 -9.15 5.11 9.11
N TYR A 32 -8.31 4.05 9.03
CA TYR A 32 -7.70 3.44 10.22
C TYR A 32 -6.39 4.11 10.62
N HIS A 33 -5.52 4.45 9.68
CA HIS A 33 -4.30 5.21 9.95
C HIS A 33 -4.43 6.68 9.55
N ALA A 34 -5.25 6.96 8.55
CA ALA A 34 -5.49 8.29 8.00
C ALA A 34 -6.76 8.31 7.16
N GLY A 35 -7.19 9.50 6.78
CA GLY A 35 -8.38 9.71 5.96
C GLY A 35 -9.69 9.60 6.73
N ASP A 36 -10.74 9.94 6.04
CA ASP A 36 -12.14 9.86 6.49
C ASP A 36 -13.04 9.59 5.28
N GLU A 37 -14.35 9.41 5.50
CA GLU A 37 -15.30 9.10 4.41
C GLU A 37 -15.31 10.21 3.34
N ASP A 38 -15.21 11.46 3.74
CA ASP A 38 -15.20 12.61 2.80
C ASP A 38 -13.92 12.59 1.94
N THR A 39 -12.78 12.33 2.56
CA THR A 39 -11.50 12.22 1.85
C THR A 39 -11.50 11.05 0.87
N MET A 40 -12.02 9.89 1.28
CA MET A 40 -12.16 8.73 0.38
C MET A 40 -13.08 9.05 -0.81
N ASN A 41 -14.24 9.69 -0.58
CA ASN A 41 -15.14 10.11 -1.65
C ASN A 41 -14.45 11.05 -2.65
N GLN A 42 -13.69 12.04 -2.18
CA GLN A 42 -12.94 12.97 -3.04
C GLN A 42 -11.91 12.24 -3.90
N VAL A 43 -11.11 11.36 -3.29
CA VAL A 43 -10.08 10.60 -4.03
C VAL A 43 -10.73 9.69 -5.07
N VAL A 44 -11.81 8.99 -4.72
CA VAL A 44 -12.54 8.11 -5.66
C VAL A 44 -13.13 8.90 -6.83
N GLU A 45 -13.75 10.05 -6.56
CA GLU A 45 -14.32 10.91 -7.60
C GLU A 45 -13.25 11.39 -8.61
N ILE A 46 -12.10 11.88 -8.10
CA ILE A 46 -11.01 12.36 -8.94
C ILE A 46 -10.36 11.18 -9.69
N SER A 47 -10.19 10.03 -9.03
CA SER A 47 -9.66 8.80 -9.66
C SER A 47 -10.51 8.39 -10.85
N LYS A 48 -11.84 8.35 -10.69
CA LYS A 48 -12.78 8.07 -11.77
C LYS A 48 -12.61 9.04 -12.93
N LYS A 49 -12.58 10.34 -12.65
CA LYS A 49 -12.45 11.38 -13.68
C LYS A 49 -11.17 11.21 -14.50
N ASN A 50 -10.09 10.77 -13.87
CA ASN A 50 -8.77 10.63 -14.49
C ASN A 50 -8.48 9.19 -14.99
N GLY A 51 -9.42 8.25 -14.84
CA GLY A 51 -9.22 6.85 -15.24
C GLY A 51 -8.18 6.12 -14.39
N VAL A 52 -8.01 6.52 -13.11
CA VAL A 52 -7.07 5.93 -12.17
C VAL A 52 -7.73 4.78 -11.42
N SER A 53 -7.09 3.62 -11.39
CA SER A 53 -7.57 2.44 -10.67
C SER A 53 -7.58 2.67 -9.16
N ILE A 54 -8.64 2.24 -8.48
CA ILE A 54 -8.83 2.42 -7.04
C ILE A 54 -8.43 1.14 -6.31
N GLY A 55 -7.61 1.26 -5.28
CA GLY A 55 -7.20 0.18 -4.39
C GLY A 55 -7.34 0.54 -2.93
N ALA A 56 -7.61 -0.45 -2.09
CA ALA A 56 -7.66 -0.28 -0.64
C ALA A 56 -6.26 -0.28 -0.03
N HIS A 57 -6.02 0.65 0.89
CA HIS A 57 -4.76 0.79 1.62
C HIS A 57 -4.95 0.54 3.13
N PRO A 58 -5.27 -0.74 3.51
CA PRO A 58 -5.60 -1.07 4.88
C PRO A 58 -4.38 -1.06 5.80
N SER A 59 -4.60 -0.65 7.04
CA SER A 59 -3.59 -0.50 8.07
C SER A 59 -4.09 -0.98 9.43
N PHE A 60 -3.19 -1.10 10.39
CA PHE A 60 -3.58 -1.14 11.80
C PHE A 60 -4.38 0.11 12.17
N LYS A 61 -5.29 -0.02 13.15
CA LYS A 61 -6.06 1.11 13.66
C LYS A 61 -5.20 1.95 14.63
N ASP A 62 -4.37 2.79 14.04
CA ASP A 62 -3.35 3.60 14.73
C ASP A 62 -3.21 4.99 14.09
N PRO A 63 -4.23 5.85 14.19
CA PRO A 63 -4.15 7.19 13.62
C PRO A 63 -3.09 8.07 14.28
N GLU A 64 -2.76 7.80 15.54
CA GLU A 64 -1.77 8.58 16.30
C GLU A 64 -0.36 8.44 15.75
N ASN A 65 0.03 7.22 15.31
CA ASN A 65 1.34 6.93 14.74
C ASN A 65 1.27 6.65 13.24
N PHE A 66 0.16 7.04 12.59
CA PHE A 66 -0.02 6.86 11.16
C PHE A 66 0.12 5.39 10.71
N GLY A 67 -0.37 4.44 11.51
CA GLY A 67 -0.29 3.01 11.22
C GLY A 67 1.14 2.45 11.17
N ARG A 68 2.13 3.12 11.76
CA ARG A 68 3.55 2.74 11.68
C ARG A 68 4.08 2.01 12.91
N GLU A 69 3.28 1.88 13.96
CA GLU A 69 3.65 1.06 15.12
C GLU A 69 3.28 -0.40 14.91
N ARG A 70 4.21 -1.30 15.28
CA ARG A 70 3.99 -2.74 15.19
C ARG A 70 2.98 -3.17 16.25
N MET A 71 1.97 -3.93 15.84
CA MET A 71 0.94 -4.44 16.73
C MET A 71 0.92 -5.97 16.66
N ASN A 72 0.78 -6.60 17.82
CA ASN A 72 0.56 -8.03 17.91
C ASN A 72 -0.93 -8.29 18.16
N ILE A 73 -1.65 -8.60 17.09
CA ILE A 73 -3.07 -8.91 17.11
C ILE A 73 -3.31 -10.30 16.51
N SER A 74 -4.41 -10.92 16.89
CA SER A 74 -4.76 -12.27 16.44
C SER A 74 -5.06 -12.34 14.95
N GLU A 75 -4.99 -13.56 14.38
CA GLU A 75 -5.37 -13.80 12.98
C GLU A 75 -6.78 -13.28 12.67
N SER A 76 -7.75 -13.54 13.55
CA SER A 76 -9.13 -13.09 13.35
C SER A 76 -9.27 -11.56 13.36
N GLU A 77 -8.48 -10.87 14.17
CA GLU A 77 -8.44 -9.41 14.18
C GLU A 77 -7.81 -8.86 12.90
N ILE A 78 -6.74 -9.50 12.39
CA ILE A 78 -6.13 -9.13 11.11
C ILE A 78 -7.13 -9.31 9.96
N GLN A 79 -7.80 -10.46 9.90
CA GLN A 79 -8.81 -10.74 8.88
C GLN A 79 -9.93 -9.69 8.91
N LYS A 80 -10.48 -9.44 10.08
CA LYS A 80 -11.52 -8.42 10.27
C LYS A 80 -11.04 -7.04 9.86
N LEU A 81 -9.85 -6.65 10.24
CA LEU A 81 -9.25 -5.35 9.91
C LEU A 81 -9.15 -5.13 8.39
N ILE A 82 -8.75 -6.15 7.64
CA ILE A 82 -8.66 -6.08 6.17
C ILE A 82 -10.04 -5.98 5.54
N VAL A 83 -10.97 -6.85 5.99
CA VAL A 83 -12.34 -6.89 5.45
C VAL A 83 -13.06 -5.56 5.71
N ASP A 84 -13.06 -5.08 6.94
CA ASP A 84 -13.75 -3.82 7.32
C ASP A 84 -13.28 -2.64 6.44
N GLN A 85 -11.96 -2.48 6.28
CA GLN A 85 -11.39 -1.37 5.51
C GLN A 85 -11.67 -1.50 4.01
N TYR A 86 -11.59 -2.71 3.47
CA TYR A 86 -11.97 -2.97 2.08
C TYR A 86 -13.44 -2.63 1.84
N GLU A 87 -14.34 -3.09 2.70
CA GLU A 87 -15.79 -2.88 2.56
C GLU A 87 -16.16 -1.39 2.63
N ILE A 88 -15.51 -0.62 3.52
CA ILE A 88 -15.72 0.83 3.61
C ILE A 88 -15.42 1.49 2.25
N LEU A 89 -14.24 1.23 1.69
CA LEU A 89 -13.84 1.83 0.42
C LEU A 89 -14.65 1.30 -0.76
N GLN A 90 -14.94 -0.01 -0.80
CA GLN A 90 -15.75 -0.62 -1.85
C GLN A 90 -17.14 -0.01 -1.91
N LYS A 91 -17.78 0.21 -0.75
CA LYS A 91 -19.08 0.88 -0.67
C LYS A 91 -19.04 2.31 -1.24
N ILE A 92 -17.95 3.03 -1.00
CA ILE A 92 -17.76 4.37 -1.55
C ILE A 92 -17.52 4.28 -3.06
N ALA A 93 -16.64 3.41 -3.53
CA ALA A 93 -16.37 3.22 -4.94
C ALA A 93 -17.65 2.90 -5.73
N LEU A 94 -18.49 1.99 -5.22
CA LEU A 94 -19.76 1.63 -5.84
C LEU A 94 -20.75 2.80 -5.96
N LYS A 95 -20.77 3.74 -5.00
CA LYS A 95 -21.60 4.97 -5.12
C LYS A 95 -21.19 5.82 -6.33
N HIS A 96 -19.92 5.74 -6.72
CA HIS A 96 -19.37 6.43 -7.88
C HIS A 96 -19.40 5.58 -9.16
N GLY A 97 -19.91 4.33 -9.11
CA GLY A 97 -19.93 3.40 -10.24
C GLY A 97 -18.56 2.82 -10.56
N GLU A 98 -17.68 2.75 -9.57
CA GLU A 98 -16.35 2.18 -9.61
C GLU A 98 -16.24 0.98 -8.67
N GLU A 99 -15.15 0.20 -8.79
CA GLU A 99 -14.85 -0.92 -7.92
C GLU A 99 -13.42 -0.86 -7.42
N VAL A 100 -13.16 -1.39 -6.22
CA VAL A 100 -11.82 -1.60 -5.71
C VAL A 100 -11.15 -2.73 -6.48
N SER A 101 -10.04 -2.42 -7.15
CA SER A 101 -9.33 -3.34 -8.05
C SER A 101 -8.12 -4.03 -7.41
N HIS A 102 -7.57 -3.46 -6.35
CA HIS A 102 -6.36 -3.97 -5.69
C HIS A 102 -6.33 -3.64 -4.20
N VAL A 103 -5.46 -4.34 -3.48
CA VAL A 103 -5.20 -4.11 -2.06
C VAL A 103 -3.70 -4.00 -1.83
N LYS A 104 -3.30 -2.95 -1.14
CA LYS A 104 -1.92 -2.69 -0.71
C LYS A 104 -1.91 -2.38 0.78
N PRO A 105 -1.43 -3.26 1.67
CA PRO A 105 -1.30 -2.94 3.08
C PRO A 105 -0.38 -1.74 3.35
N HIS A 106 -0.71 -0.96 4.38
CA HIS A 106 0.06 0.22 4.79
C HIS A 106 0.98 -0.05 5.97
N GLY A 107 2.06 0.70 6.03
CA GLY A 107 2.86 0.97 7.22
C GLY A 107 3.41 -0.28 7.91
N ALA A 108 3.21 -0.40 9.23
CA ALA A 108 3.72 -1.51 10.02
C ALA A 108 3.13 -2.85 9.59
N LEU A 109 1.85 -2.90 9.21
CA LEU A 109 1.20 -4.11 8.72
C LEU A 109 1.91 -4.66 7.47
N ASN A 110 2.21 -3.79 6.51
CA ASN A 110 2.97 -4.15 5.31
C ASN A 110 4.39 -4.63 5.66
N ASN A 111 5.12 -3.87 6.49
CA ASN A 111 6.51 -4.19 6.81
C ASN A 111 6.62 -5.52 7.59
N MET A 112 5.72 -5.76 8.54
CA MET A 112 5.66 -7.04 9.26
C MET A 112 5.37 -8.21 8.31
N ALA A 113 4.42 -8.04 7.39
CA ALA A 113 4.09 -9.06 6.40
C ALA A 113 5.21 -9.31 5.37
N CYS A 114 6.07 -8.32 5.09
CA CYS A 114 7.27 -8.51 4.28
C CYS A 114 8.28 -9.46 4.93
N GLU A 115 8.34 -9.48 6.26
CA GLU A 115 9.30 -10.23 7.06
C GLU A 115 8.76 -11.61 7.51
N ASP A 116 7.43 -11.71 7.71
CA ASP A 116 6.76 -12.86 8.32
C ASP A 116 5.83 -13.56 7.30
N ILE A 117 6.16 -14.81 6.98
CA ILE A 117 5.40 -15.62 6.01
C ILE A 117 4.02 -16.04 6.53
N GLU A 118 3.84 -16.17 7.86
CA GLU A 118 2.55 -16.54 8.44
C GLU A 118 1.58 -15.36 8.31
N LEU A 119 2.00 -14.16 8.72
CA LEU A 119 1.23 -12.93 8.55
C LEU A 119 0.95 -12.65 7.05
N ALA A 120 1.95 -12.78 6.19
CA ALA A 120 1.78 -12.63 4.74
C ALA A 120 0.72 -13.60 4.19
N THR A 121 0.72 -14.84 4.68
CA THR A 121 -0.25 -15.87 4.25
C THR A 121 -1.66 -15.55 4.74
N ILE A 122 -1.82 -15.03 5.96
CA ILE A 122 -3.11 -14.59 6.51
C ILE A 122 -3.67 -13.46 5.64
N LEU A 123 -2.89 -12.41 5.36
CA LEU A 123 -3.31 -11.31 4.51
C LEU A 123 -3.72 -11.78 3.11
N ALA A 124 -2.88 -12.59 2.47
CA ALA A 124 -3.12 -13.11 1.14
C ALA A 124 -4.41 -13.95 1.07
N LYS A 125 -4.63 -14.86 2.03
CA LYS A 125 -5.87 -15.65 2.12
C LYS A 125 -7.08 -14.77 2.30
N THR A 126 -7.02 -13.79 3.20
CA THR A 126 -8.13 -12.88 3.48
C THR A 126 -8.51 -12.08 2.23
N ILE A 127 -7.53 -11.49 1.54
CA ILE A 127 -7.77 -10.74 0.30
C ILE A 127 -8.39 -11.64 -0.78
N LYS A 128 -7.86 -12.86 -0.95
CA LYS A 128 -8.42 -13.84 -1.91
C LYS A 128 -9.85 -14.25 -1.57
N GLN A 129 -10.19 -14.36 -0.29
CA GLN A 129 -11.55 -14.67 0.18
C GLN A 129 -12.53 -13.52 -0.06
N ILE A 130 -12.10 -12.27 0.07
CA ILE A 130 -12.92 -11.10 -0.26
C ILE A 130 -13.31 -11.13 -1.74
N ASN A 131 -12.31 -11.20 -2.61
CA ASN A 131 -12.52 -11.34 -4.06
C ASN A 131 -11.23 -11.91 -4.70
N LYS A 132 -11.37 -13.06 -5.36
CA LYS A 132 -10.25 -13.75 -6.05
C LYS A 132 -9.64 -12.95 -7.20
N ASP A 133 -10.34 -11.93 -7.69
CA ASP A 133 -9.93 -11.09 -8.80
C ASP A 133 -9.16 -9.85 -8.37
N LEU A 134 -9.11 -9.53 -7.07
CA LEU A 134 -8.29 -8.46 -6.52
C LEU A 134 -6.81 -8.70 -6.79
N ILE A 135 -6.13 -7.65 -7.20
CA ILE A 135 -4.68 -7.66 -7.34
C ILE A 135 -4.07 -7.37 -5.96
N TYR A 136 -3.22 -8.26 -5.46
CA TYR A 136 -2.46 -8.02 -4.25
C TYR A 136 -1.16 -7.26 -4.61
N LEU A 137 -1.05 -6.01 -4.23
CA LEU A 137 0.14 -5.19 -4.47
C LEU A 137 1.15 -5.45 -3.35
N VAL A 138 2.33 -5.96 -3.72
CA VAL A 138 3.31 -6.47 -2.76
C VAL A 138 4.72 -5.94 -3.05
N PRO A 139 5.54 -5.66 -2.04
CA PRO A 139 6.93 -5.33 -2.25
C PRO A 139 7.70 -6.50 -2.89
N THR A 140 8.52 -6.19 -3.89
CA THR A 140 9.36 -7.16 -4.61
C THR A 140 10.30 -7.90 -3.64
N GLY A 141 10.38 -9.23 -3.75
CA GLY A 141 11.26 -10.08 -2.96
C GLY A 141 10.76 -10.41 -1.56
N SER A 142 9.60 -9.88 -1.15
CA SER A 142 9.05 -10.05 0.21
C SER A 142 8.41 -11.41 0.45
N LYS A 143 8.11 -11.70 1.74
CA LYS A 143 7.26 -12.85 2.11
C LYS A 143 5.83 -12.70 1.58
N MET A 144 5.36 -11.48 1.35
CA MET A 144 4.05 -11.22 0.75
C MET A 144 4.02 -11.72 -0.70
N GLU A 145 5.06 -11.46 -1.49
CA GLU A 145 5.19 -12.02 -2.85
C GLU A 145 5.21 -13.55 -2.82
N SER A 146 5.95 -14.13 -1.89
CA SER A 146 6.04 -15.59 -1.71
C SER A 146 4.69 -16.21 -1.36
N ALA A 147 3.91 -15.57 -0.47
CA ALA A 147 2.57 -16.00 -0.09
C ALA A 147 1.58 -15.89 -1.26
N ALA A 148 1.61 -14.78 -2.01
CA ALA A 148 0.77 -14.57 -3.18
C ALA A 148 1.01 -15.64 -4.26
N LYS A 149 2.26 -15.94 -4.57
CA LYS A 149 2.65 -17.02 -5.48
C LYS A 149 2.16 -18.39 -5.00
N LYS A 150 2.39 -18.73 -3.73
CA LYS A 150 1.97 -20.02 -3.15
C LYS A 150 0.46 -20.21 -3.19
N LEU A 151 -0.30 -19.13 -3.08
CA LEU A 151 -1.76 -19.16 -3.09
C LEU A 151 -2.37 -18.97 -4.49
N ASP A 152 -1.55 -18.89 -5.53
CA ASP A 152 -2.00 -18.62 -6.91
C ASP A 152 -2.96 -17.43 -6.98
N MET A 153 -2.49 -16.28 -6.47
CA MET A 153 -3.24 -15.03 -6.48
C MET A 153 -2.82 -14.16 -7.65
N LYS A 154 -3.73 -13.27 -8.08
CA LYS A 154 -3.32 -12.11 -8.88
C LYS A 154 -2.53 -11.16 -8.00
N PHE A 155 -1.29 -10.87 -8.37
CA PHE A 155 -0.46 -9.91 -7.63
C PHE A 155 0.40 -9.08 -8.58
N ALA A 156 0.84 -7.93 -8.09
CA ALA A 156 1.83 -7.09 -8.76
C ALA A 156 2.91 -6.71 -7.75
N CYS A 157 4.16 -6.82 -8.19
CA CYS A 157 5.31 -6.42 -7.38
C CYS A 157 5.58 -4.93 -7.54
N GLU A 158 5.82 -4.24 -6.43
CA GLU A 158 6.22 -2.84 -6.46
C GLU A 158 7.67 -2.64 -6.01
N ILE A 159 8.25 -1.53 -6.47
CA ILE A 159 9.49 -0.95 -6.00
C ILE A 159 9.23 0.51 -5.64
N PHE A 160 10.00 1.03 -4.68
CA PHE A 160 9.84 2.39 -4.18
C PHE A 160 10.88 3.33 -4.79
N ALA A 161 10.43 4.42 -5.37
CA ALA A 161 11.30 5.43 -5.98
C ALA A 161 12.08 6.23 -4.94
N ASP A 162 11.47 6.45 -3.79
CA ASP A 162 11.93 7.36 -2.73
C ASP A 162 12.53 6.64 -1.51
N ARG A 163 12.72 5.31 -1.59
CA ARG A 163 13.17 4.49 -0.47
C ARG A 163 14.43 3.70 -0.81
N ASN A 164 15.36 3.67 0.15
CA ASN A 164 16.49 2.75 0.08
C ASN A 164 16.14 1.37 0.65
N TYR A 165 16.88 0.36 0.21
CA TYR A 165 16.72 -1.03 0.60
C TYR A 165 17.95 -1.51 1.37
N GLU A 166 17.73 -2.35 2.38
CA GLU A 166 18.76 -3.13 3.06
C GLU A 166 19.20 -4.30 2.15
N ASP A 167 20.31 -4.95 2.48
CA ASP A 167 20.87 -6.07 1.68
C ASP A 167 19.93 -7.29 1.61
N ASP A 168 19.02 -7.43 2.57
CA ASP A 168 17.98 -8.47 2.58
C ASP A 168 16.74 -8.13 1.73
N GLY A 169 16.73 -6.96 1.06
CA GLY A 169 15.64 -6.47 0.23
C GLY A 169 14.51 -5.76 0.99
N ASN A 170 14.58 -5.66 2.30
CA ASN A 170 13.63 -4.90 3.08
C ASN A 170 13.90 -3.38 2.96
N LEU A 171 12.85 -2.57 3.19
CA LEU A 171 13.02 -1.12 3.22
C LEU A 171 13.85 -0.68 4.42
N VAL A 172 14.80 0.21 4.21
CA VAL A 172 15.56 0.85 5.29
C VAL A 172 14.59 1.53 6.27
N SER A 173 14.78 1.27 7.56
CA SER A 173 13.95 1.87 8.62
C SER A 173 13.96 3.41 8.53
N ARG A 174 12.79 4.05 8.57
CA ARG A 174 12.66 5.52 8.56
C ARG A 174 13.38 6.23 9.71
N LYS A 175 13.82 5.48 10.74
CA LYS A 175 14.67 6.00 11.83
C LYS A 175 16.11 6.27 11.39
N LYS A 176 16.56 5.68 10.27
CA LYS A 176 17.89 5.92 9.70
C LYS A 176 17.85 7.12 8.75
N SER A 177 18.88 7.96 8.77
CA SER A 177 18.94 9.20 7.99
C SER A 177 18.92 9.00 6.48
N HIS A 178 19.38 7.83 6.00
CA HIS A 178 19.44 7.47 4.59
C HIS A 178 18.22 6.66 4.12
N ALA A 179 17.15 6.57 4.91
CA ALA A 179 15.96 5.78 4.54
C ALA A 179 15.21 6.34 3.33
N LEU A 180 15.24 7.67 3.14
CA LEU A 180 14.51 8.38 2.12
C LEU A 180 15.44 8.98 1.06
N ILE A 181 15.02 8.90 -0.19
CA ILE A 181 15.63 9.60 -1.34
C ILE A 181 14.74 10.80 -1.64
N ILE A 182 15.13 11.98 -1.18
CA ILE A 182 14.34 13.22 -1.31
C ILE A 182 14.66 14.03 -2.58
N ASN A 183 15.78 13.72 -3.22
CA ASN A 183 16.17 14.39 -4.47
C ASN A 183 15.50 13.69 -5.66
N PRO A 184 14.67 14.38 -6.48
CA PRO A 184 13.95 13.76 -7.60
C PRO A 184 14.84 13.08 -8.64
N GLU A 185 15.99 13.67 -8.97
CA GLU A 185 16.92 13.08 -9.96
C GLU A 185 17.59 11.81 -9.42
N GLN A 186 17.87 11.76 -8.12
CA GLN A 186 18.38 10.54 -7.48
C GLN A 186 17.29 9.46 -7.44
N ALA A 187 16.05 9.81 -7.08
CA ALA A 187 14.92 8.90 -7.08
C ALA A 187 14.68 8.31 -8.48
N LYS A 188 14.71 9.15 -9.52
CA LYS A 188 14.61 8.72 -10.92
C LYS A 188 15.73 7.73 -11.31
N LYS A 189 16.99 8.02 -10.97
CA LYS A 189 18.12 7.12 -11.25
C LYS A 189 17.97 5.81 -10.50
N HIS A 190 17.53 5.85 -9.25
CA HIS A 190 17.29 4.68 -8.40
C HIS A 190 16.26 3.74 -9.03
N VAL A 191 15.09 4.26 -9.42
CA VAL A 191 14.05 3.46 -10.09
C VAL A 191 14.52 2.92 -11.43
N LEU A 192 15.13 3.76 -12.29
CA LEU A 192 15.60 3.33 -13.59
C LEU A 192 16.63 2.20 -13.47
N LYS A 193 17.55 2.29 -12.51
CA LYS A 193 18.52 1.21 -12.25
C LYS A 193 17.79 -0.09 -11.92
N MET A 194 16.84 -0.09 -10.99
CA MET A 194 16.09 -1.29 -10.60
C MET A 194 15.30 -1.90 -11.77
N VAL A 195 14.63 -1.05 -12.56
CA VAL A 195 13.85 -1.52 -13.74
C VAL A 195 14.76 -2.13 -14.81
N LEU A 196 15.87 -1.48 -15.11
CA LEU A 196 16.78 -1.94 -16.17
C LEU A 196 17.57 -3.20 -15.77
N THR A 197 17.99 -3.28 -14.52
CA THR A 197 18.74 -4.45 -14.01
C THR A 197 17.84 -5.59 -13.51
N LYS A 198 16.53 -5.36 -13.38
CA LYS A 198 15.55 -6.28 -12.78
C LYS A 198 15.99 -6.77 -11.40
N SER A 199 16.57 -5.89 -10.58
CA SER A 199 17.06 -6.18 -9.23
C SER A 199 16.86 -4.98 -8.32
N LEU A 200 16.73 -5.21 -7.01
CA LEU A 200 16.68 -4.14 -6.03
C LEU A 200 18.04 -3.44 -5.94
N ASN A 201 18.00 -2.14 -5.73
CA ASN A 201 19.22 -1.33 -5.51
C ASN A 201 19.42 -1.17 -3.99
N CYS A 202 20.06 -2.17 -3.39
CA CYS A 202 20.34 -2.19 -1.97
C CYS A 202 21.47 -1.22 -1.61
N HIS A 203 21.44 -0.72 -0.40
CA HIS A 203 22.45 0.18 0.15
C HIS A 203 23.47 -0.65 0.93
N SER A 204 24.54 -1.04 0.27
CA SER A 204 25.72 -1.67 0.89
C SER A 204 26.73 -0.64 1.33
#